data_7db7dd0f86e5f1bba65bcc14ac02bf92
#
_entry.id   7db7dd0f86e5f1bba65bcc14ac02bf92
#
_cell.length_a   1.000
_cell.length_b   1.000
_cell.length_c   1.000
_cell.angle_alpha   90.00
_cell.angle_beta   90.00
_cell.angle_gamma   90.00
#
_symmetry.space_group_name_H-M   'P 1'
#
loop_
_entity.id
_entity.type
_entity.pdbx_description
1 polymer ?
#
loop_
_entity_poly.entity_id
_entity_poly.type
_entity_poly.pdbx_seq_one_letter_code
_entity_poly.pdbx_strand_id
1 'polypeptide(L)'
;KTGGLADVAGALPVALAEEGIDVRVILPKYRAIDAYWKGRMEHVCHFEVLFGWEKLYCGVERVVDNGVTYYFVDNEAHFYVGEIYGDGVAEGLRFAFFSRAVLEALPHIGFFPDALHLNDWQTGLIAALLRTQYAAKPDYARIRTVFSIHNLKYQGLFSWREIAGRLGLDERYFTYEYLEFYGCISCMKGGLVFADRLCTVSPTYAEEIKTPFFGE
;
A
#
# COMPACT_ATOMS: atom_id res chain seq x y z
N LYS A 1 -12.31 9.98 -8.68
CA LYS A 1 -11.57 10.36 -7.47
C LYS A 1 -12.53 10.39 -6.30
N THR A 2 -12.15 9.86 -5.15
CA THR A 2 -12.97 9.82 -3.94
C THR A 2 -12.09 10.18 -2.74
N GLY A 3 -12.33 11.40 -2.16
CA GLY A 3 -11.63 11.91 -0.99
C GLY A 3 -10.23 12.50 -1.22
N GLY A 4 -9.68 13.13 -0.17
CA GLY A 4 -8.41 13.86 -0.22
C GLY A 4 -7.19 13.02 -0.62
N LEU A 5 -7.15 11.75 -0.21
CA LEU A 5 -6.11 10.82 -0.64
C LEU A 5 -6.07 10.69 -2.18
N ALA A 6 -7.22 10.58 -2.84
CA ALA A 6 -7.28 10.45 -4.29
C ALA A 6 -6.85 11.73 -5.02
N ASP A 7 -7.05 12.89 -4.41
CA ASP A 7 -6.58 14.17 -4.96
C ASP A 7 -5.05 14.27 -4.86
N VAL A 8 -4.46 13.93 -3.72
CA VAL A 8 -3.00 13.89 -3.54
C VAL A 8 -2.37 12.84 -4.45
N ALA A 9 -2.90 11.62 -4.48
CA ALA A 9 -2.38 10.55 -5.32
C ALA A 9 -2.50 10.83 -6.83
N GLY A 10 -3.38 11.75 -7.23
CA GLY A 10 -3.50 12.18 -8.61
C GLY A 10 -2.64 13.39 -8.97
N ALA A 11 -2.36 14.30 -8.03
CA ALA A 11 -1.65 15.55 -8.29
C ALA A 11 -0.14 15.45 -8.01
N LEU A 12 0.24 14.85 -6.89
CA LEU A 12 1.64 14.76 -6.48
C LEU A 12 2.56 14.06 -7.50
N PRO A 13 2.16 12.90 -8.09
CA PRO A 13 3.02 12.24 -9.07
C PRO A 13 3.31 13.10 -10.30
N VAL A 14 2.31 13.85 -10.77
CA VAL A 14 2.47 14.75 -11.91
C VAL A 14 3.45 15.88 -11.57
N ALA A 15 3.28 16.53 -10.42
CA ALA A 15 4.18 17.59 -9.97
C ALA A 15 5.62 17.08 -9.79
N LEU A 16 5.82 15.88 -9.26
CA LEU A 16 7.15 15.28 -9.13
C LEU A 16 7.77 14.92 -10.49
N ALA A 17 6.96 14.46 -11.45
CA ALA A 17 7.43 14.19 -12.80
C ALA A 17 7.86 15.49 -13.53
N GLU A 18 7.17 16.61 -13.31
CA GLU A 18 7.56 17.94 -13.81
C GLU A 18 8.91 18.41 -13.24
N GLU A 19 9.26 17.98 -12.04
CA GLU A 19 10.58 18.21 -11.42
C GLU A 19 11.67 17.22 -11.93
N GLY A 20 11.36 16.37 -12.89
CA GLY A 20 12.31 15.43 -13.51
C GLY A 20 12.51 14.11 -12.75
N ILE A 21 11.65 13.78 -11.80
CA ILE A 21 11.72 12.51 -11.05
C ILE A 21 11.00 11.42 -11.86
N ASP A 22 11.60 10.22 -11.99
CA ASP A 22 10.91 9.03 -12.52
C ASP A 22 9.90 8.53 -11.50
N VAL A 23 8.69 9.05 -11.58
CA VAL A 23 7.59 8.72 -10.69
C VAL A 23 6.68 7.69 -11.32
N ARG A 24 6.40 6.63 -10.59
CA ARG A 24 5.46 5.59 -10.98
C ARG A 24 4.47 5.36 -9.85
N VAL A 25 3.20 5.18 -10.21
CA VAL A 25 2.13 4.92 -9.26
C VAL A 25 1.71 3.46 -9.37
N ILE A 26 1.52 2.78 -8.26
CA ILE A 26 0.93 1.44 -8.23
C ILE A 26 -0.31 1.43 -7.33
N LEU A 27 -1.40 0.90 -7.86
CA LEU A 27 -2.71 0.89 -7.19
C LEU A 27 -3.50 -0.36 -7.57
N PRO A 28 -4.53 -0.74 -6.78
CA PRO A 28 -5.40 -1.84 -7.15
C PRO A 28 -6.22 -1.53 -8.41
N LYS A 29 -6.45 -2.53 -9.26
CA LYS A 29 -7.37 -2.44 -10.39
C LYS A 29 -8.82 -2.61 -9.91
N TYR A 30 -9.36 -1.56 -9.33
CA TYR A 30 -10.74 -1.58 -8.83
C TYR A 30 -11.77 -1.74 -9.95
N ARG A 31 -12.86 -2.47 -9.63
CA ARG A 31 -14.02 -2.57 -10.53
C ARG A 31 -14.56 -1.20 -10.93
N ALA A 32 -14.52 -0.22 -10.03
CA ALA A 32 -15.04 1.13 -10.21
C ALA A 32 -14.20 2.01 -11.16
N ILE A 33 -13.03 1.56 -11.64
CA ILE A 33 -12.25 2.30 -12.62
C ILE A 33 -13.07 2.45 -13.91
N ASP A 34 -13.13 3.69 -14.43
CA ASP A 34 -13.88 4.02 -15.62
C ASP A 34 -13.45 3.19 -16.85
N ALA A 35 -14.42 2.85 -17.70
CA ALA A 35 -14.20 2.05 -18.90
C ALA A 35 -13.19 2.71 -19.88
N TYR A 36 -13.13 4.02 -19.93
CA TYR A 36 -12.14 4.76 -20.71
C TYR A 36 -10.71 4.39 -20.31
N TRP A 37 -10.41 4.35 -19.01
CA TRP A 37 -9.09 3.98 -18.51
C TRP A 37 -8.82 2.49 -18.71
N LYS A 38 -9.80 1.63 -18.42
CA LYS A 38 -9.67 0.18 -18.63
C LYS A 38 -9.35 -0.16 -20.08
N GLY A 39 -9.97 0.52 -21.02
CA GLY A 39 -9.70 0.31 -22.46
C GLY A 39 -8.32 0.76 -22.92
N ARG A 40 -7.58 1.51 -22.10
CA ARG A 40 -6.21 1.98 -22.38
C ARG A 40 -5.15 1.19 -21.63
N MET A 41 -5.55 0.29 -20.74
CA MET A 41 -4.61 -0.52 -19.98
C MET A 41 -3.90 -1.52 -20.89
N GLU A 42 -2.59 -1.54 -20.77
CA GLU A 42 -1.72 -2.50 -21.44
C GLU A 42 -1.26 -3.54 -20.43
N HIS A 43 -1.36 -4.82 -20.77
CA HIS A 43 -0.81 -5.89 -19.96
C HIS A 43 0.72 -5.78 -19.91
N VAL A 44 1.29 -5.81 -18.69
CA VAL A 44 2.74 -5.78 -18.48
C VAL A 44 3.26 -7.17 -18.15
N CYS A 45 2.70 -7.81 -17.13
CA CYS A 45 3.10 -9.14 -16.68
C CYS A 45 2.01 -9.76 -15.81
N HIS A 46 2.19 -11.04 -15.52
CA HIS A 46 1.46 -11.72 -14.46
C HIS A 46 2.39 -12.69 -13.74
N PHE A 47 2.09 -12.96 -12.47
CA PHE A 47 2.82 -13.88 -11.61
C PHE A 47 1.92 -14.41 -10.52
N GLU A 48 2.41 -15.36 -9.73
CA GLU A 48 1.72 -15.88 -8.57
C GLU A 48 2.29 -15.25 -7.29
N VAL A 49 1.41 -14.76 -6.43
CA VAL A 49 1.74 -14.25 -5.09
C VAL A 49 1.43 -15.35 -4.08
N LEU A 50 2.42 -15.74 -3.27
CA LEU A 50 2.19 -16.62 -2.14
C LEU A 50 1.47 -15.85 -1.02
N PHE A 51 0.23 -16.25 -0.76
CA PHE A 51 -0.65 -15.61 0.22
C PHE A 51 -1.20 -16.66 1.19
N GLY A 52 -0.52 -16.83 2.31
CA GLY A 52 -0.69 -17.98 3.19
C GLY A 52 -0.17 -19.27 2.53
N TRP A 53 -1.06 -20.23 2.37
CA TRP A 53 -0.78 -21.52 1.70
C TRP A 53 -1.23 -21.54 0.23
N GLU A 54 -1.82 -20.46 -0.25
CA GLU A 54 -2.36 -20.34 -1.61
C GLU A 54 -1.42 -19.51 -2.48
N LYS A 55 -1.36 -19.88 -3.76
CA LYS A 55 -0.75 -19.07 -4.80
C LYS A 55 -1.87 -18.37 -5.55
N LEU A 56 -1.91 -17.06 -5.42
CA LEU A 56 -2.94 -16.24 -6.02
C LEU A 56 -2.39 -15.53 -7.27
N TYR A 57 -3.20 -15.49 -8.30
CA TYR A 57 -2.91 -14.73 -9.51
C TYR A 57 -2.70 -13.24 -9.18
N CYS A 58 -1.71 -12.65 -9.79
CA CYS A 58 -1.45 -11.22 -9.76
C CYS A 58 -1.07 -10.76 -11.18
N GLY A 59 -1.98 -10.07 -11.84
CA GLY A 59 -1.69 -9.36 -13.07
C GLY A 59 -1.22 -7.93 -12.79
N VAL A 60 -0.41 -7.39 -13.68
CA VAL A 60 -0.04 -5.98 -13.69
C VAL A 60 -0.35 -5.40 -15.05
N GLU A 61 -1.18 -4.39 -15.07
CA GLU A 61 -1.47 -3.58 -16.25
C GLU A 61 -0.93 -2.16 -16.04
N ARG A 62 -0.73 -1.41 -17.11
CA ARG A 62 -0.25 -0.03 -17.05
C ARG A 62 -1.01 0.90 -17.94
N VAL A 63 -1.03 2.17 -17.55
CA VAL A 63 -1.38 3.33 -18.38
C VAL A 63 -0.31 4.39 -18.16
N VAL A 64 0.06 5.11 -19.20
CA VAL A 64 0.87 6.32 -19.07
C VAL A 64 -0.05 7.53 -19.28
N ASP A 65 -0.03 8.44 -18.33
CA ASP A 65 -0.82 9.67 -18.38
C ASP A 65 -0.04 10.83 -17.75
N ASN A 66 -0.03 12.00 -18.40
CA ASN A 66 0.71 13.20 -17.96
C ASN A 66 2.18 12.93 -17.53
N GLY A 67 2.89 12.07 -18.28
CA GLY A 67 4.29 11.72 -17.99
C GLY A 67 4.50 10.72 -16.84
N VAL A 68 3.43 10.29 -16.18
CA VAL A 68 3.47 9.32 -15.08
C VAL A 68 3.02 7.95 -15.55
N THR A 69 3.74 6.91 -15.17
CA THR A 69 3.32 5.52 -15.38
C THR A 69 2.49 5.04 -14.19
N TYR A 70 1.25 4.63 -14.46
CA TYR A 70 0.33 4.04 -13.49
C TYR A 70 0.26 2.54 -13.70
N TYR A 71 0.62 1.76 -12.70
CA TYR A 71 0.46 0.31 -12.66
C TYR A 71 -0.79 -0.08 -11.87
N PHE A 72 -1.52 -1.05 -12.39
CA PHE A 72 -2.75 -1.57 -11.79
C PHE A 72 -2.55 -3.03 -11.42
N VAL A 73 -2.63 -3.33 -10.13
CA VAL A 73 -2.58 -4.71 -9.61
C VAL A 73 -3.94 -5.36 -9.86
N ASP A 74 -3.94 -6.36 -10.74
CA ASP A 74 -5.14 -7.09 -11.16
C ASP A 74 -5.28 -8.41 -10.38
N ASN A 75 -6.32 -8.48 -9.57
CA ASN A 75 -6.85 -9.70 -8.98
C ASN A 75 -8.35 -9.48 -8.73
N GLU A 76 -9.18 -10.11 -9.55
CA GLU A 76 -10.62 -9.89 -9.49
C GLU A 76 -11.24 -10.31 -8.15
N ALA A 77 -10.73 -11.37 -7.53
CA ALA A 77 -11.25 -11.85 -6.25
C ALA A 77 -11.08 -10.80 -5.12
N HIS A 78 -10.04 -9.98 -5.20
CA HIS A 78 -9.76 -8.94 -4.21
C HIS A 78 -10.25 -7.54 -4.61
N PHE A 79 -10.22 -7.18 -5.91
CA PHE A 79 -10.46 -5.80 -6.33
C PHE A 79 -11.71 -5.57 -7.18
N TYR A 80 -12.36 -6.65 -7.65
CA TYR A 80 -13.61 -6.55 -8.40
C TYR A 80 -14.85 -6.73 -7.50
N VAL A 81 -14.67 -6.68 -6.19
CA VAL A 81 -15.73 -6.88 -5.20
C VAL A 81 -16.14 -5.55 -4.58
N GLY A 82 -17.47 -5.35 -4.45
CA GLY A 82 -18.05 -4.29 -3.67
C GLY A 82 -17.62 -2.86 -4.05
N GLU A 83 -17.59 -2.02 -3.04
CA GLU A 83 -17.18 -0.63 -3.13
C GLU A 83 -15.66 -0.46 -2.92
N ILE A 84 -15.14 0.74 -3.20
CA ILE A 84 -13.72 1.08 -2.99
C ILE A 84 -13.32 0.94 -1.52
N TYR A 85 -14.22 1.31 -0.62
CA TYR A 85 -14.08 1.12 0.82
C TYR A 85 -15.01 0.02 1.27
N GLY A 86 -14.47 -1.00 1.90
CA GLY A 86 -15.19 -2.09 2.51
C GLY A 86 -15.00 -2.11 4.02
N ASP A 87 -15.47 -3.16 4.65
CA ASP A 87 -15.30 -3.43 6.06
C ASP A 87 -14.92 -4.90 6.34
N GLY A 88 -14.61 -5.17 7.59
CA GLY A 88 -14.32 -6.51 8.06
C GLY A 88 -13.06 -7.14 7.48
N VAL A 89 -12.98 -8.47 7.62
CA VAL A 89 -11.80 -9.26 7.28
C VAL A 89 -11.45 -9.20 5.79
N ALA A 90 -12.46 -9.19 4.93
CA ALA A 90 -12.25 -9.14 3.48
C ALA A 90 -11.49 -7.90 3.05
N GLU A 91 -11.75 -6.76 3.69
CA GLU A 91 -11.03 -5.50 3.47
C GLU A 91 -9.56 -5.62 3.91
N GLY A 92 -9.32 -6.19 5.09
CA GLY A 92 -7.96 -6.45 5.57
C GLY A 92 -7.17 -7.38 4.66
N LEU A 93 -7.78 -8.47 4.20
CA LEU A 93 -7.15 -9.43 3.29
C LEU A 93 -6.84 -8.81 1.92
N ARG A 94 -7.73 -7.95 1.41
CA ARG A 94 -7.54 -7.22 0.16
C ARG A 94 -6.27 -6.38 0.19
N PHE A 95 -6.06 -5.58 1.22
CA PHE A 95 -4.88 -4.72 1.33
C PHE A 95 -3.64 -5.45 1.85
N ALA A 96 -3.80 -6.56 2.58
CA ALA A 96 -2.69 -7.48 2.86
C ALA A 96 -2.16 -8.11 1.56
N PHE A 97 -3.05 -8.61 0.69
CA PHE A 97 -2.67 -9.10 -0.63
C PHE A 97 -2.00 -7.99 -1.46
N PHE A 98 -2.61 -6.80 -1.53
CA PHE A 98 -2.02 -5.65 -2.24
C PHE A 98 -0.62 -5.33 -1.76
N SER A 99 -0.41 -5.30 -0.44
CA SER A 99 0.89 -5.00 0.15
C SER A 99 1.97 -6.00 -0.26
N ARG A 100 1.64 -7.28 -0.33
CA ARG A 100 2.54 -8.32 -0.84
C ARG A 100 2.76 -8.15 -2.35
N ALA A 101 1.68 -7.99 -3.10
CA ALA A 101 1.71 -7.89 -4.55
C ALA A 101 2.57 -6.72 -5.05
N VAL A 102 2.53 -5.55 -4.37
CA VAL A 102 3.38 -4.39 -4.70
C VAL A 102 4.86 -4.77 -4.65
N LEU A 103 5.31 -5.42 -3.59
CA LEU A 103 6.72 -5.80 -3.45
C LEU A 103 7.12 -6.89 -4.45
N GLU A 104 6.27 -7.89 -4.65
CA GLU A 104 6.52 -8.96 -5.63
C GLU A 104 6.49 -8.45 -7.08
N ALA A 105 5.75 -7.36 -7.37
CA ALA A 105 5.68 -6.78 -8.71
C ALA A 105 6.99 -6.11 -9.15
N LEU A 106 7.81 -5.57 -8.23
CA LEU A 106 8.99 -4.77 -8.56
C LEU A 106 9.94 -5.45 -9.56
N PRO A 107 10.37 -6.71 -9.36
CA PRO A 107 11.22 -7.41 -10.33
C PRO A 107 10.51 -7.69 -11.66
N HIS A 108 9.20 -7.93 -11.64
CA HIS A 108 8.42 -8.25 -12.85
C HIS A 108 8.19 -7.03 -13.74
N ILE A 109 8.07 -5.83 -13.15
CA ILE A 109 7.98 -4.58 -13.90
C ILE A 109 9.35 -3.98 -14.23
N GLY A 110 10.45 -4.63 -13.77
CA GLY A 110 11.82 -4.17 -13.99
C GLY A 110 12.14 -2.82 -13.34
N PHE A 111 11.52 -2.52 -12.18
CA PHE A 111 11.71 -1.24 -11.51
C PHE A 111 11.83 -1.41 -9.99
N PHE A 112 13.00 -1.09 -9.47
CA PHE A 112 13.24 -0.96 -8.02
C PHE A 112 13.44 0.51 -7.69
N PRO A 113 12.46 1.14 -7.02
CA PRO A 113 12.54 2.58 -6.70
C PRO A 113 13.57 2.87 -5.62
N ASP A 114 14.12 4.08 -5.61
CA ASP A 114 14.92 4.58 -4.48
C ASP A 114 14.03 4.83 -3.25
N ALA A 115 12.78 5.25 -3.48
CA ALA A 115 11.80 5.48 -2.43
C ALA A 115 10.41 4.97 -2.78
N LEU A 116 9.75 4.34 -1.81
CA LEU A 116 8.31 4.03 -1.84
C LEU A 116 7.55 5.05 -0.99
N HIS A 117 6.65 5.79 -1.62
CA HIS A 117 5.72 6.68 -0.93
C HIS A 117 4.42 5.93 -0.65
N LEU A 118 4.17 5.67 0.60
CA LEU A 118 3.05 4.90 1.12
C LEU A 118 1.99 5.84 1.69
N ASN A 119 0.73 5.55 1.46
CA ASN A 119 -0.37 6.44 1.83
C ASN A 119 -1.41 5.70 2.66
N ASP A 120 -1.61 6.13 3.90
CA ASP A 120 -2.57 5.60 4.87
C ASP A 120 -2.43 4.09 5.16
N TRP A 121 -3.32 3.57 6.00
CA TRP A 121 -3.31 2.21 6.50
C TRP A 121 -3.31 1.15 5.39
N GLN A 122 -3.92 1.43 4.25
CA GLN A 122 -4.00 0.51 3.11
C GLN A 122 -2.63 0.10 2.58
N THR A 123 -1.63 0.93 2.79
CA THR A 123 -0.25 0.68 2.32
C THR A 123 0.74 0.45 3.46
N GLY A 124 0.31 0.58 4.70
CA GLY A 124 1.22 0.50 5.87
C GLY A 124 1.94 -0.83 5.99
N LEU A 125 1.28 -1.95 5.65
CA LEU A 125 1.91 -3.27 5.68
C LEU A 125 3.02 -3.44 4.64
N ILE A 126 3.11 -2.62 3.60
CA ILE A 126 4.23 -2.63 2.64
C ILE A 126 5.54 -2.32 3.37
N ALA A 127 5.55 -1.30 4.24
CA ALA A 127 6.74 -0.96 5.02
C ALA A 127 7.14 -2.10 5.97
N ALA A 128 6.17 -2.70 6.66
CA ALA A 128 6.43 -3.82 7.56
C ALA A 128 7.02 -5.03 6.80
N LEU A 129 6.41 -5.44 5.69
CA LEU A 129 6.91 -6.54 4.86
C LEU A 129 8.30 -6.23 4.30
N LEU A 130 8.52 -5.04 3.78
CA LEU A 130 9.82 -4.62 3.23
C LEU A 130 10.94 -4.82 4.26
N ARG A 131 10.72 -4.41 5.51
CA ARG A 131 11.72 -4.51 6.58
C ARG A 131 11.86 -5.90 7.17
N THR A 132 10.78 -6.67 7.24
CA THR A 132 10.79 -7.98 7.94
C THR A 132 11.08 -9.16 7.03
N GLN A 133 10.74 -9.07 5.74
CA GLN A 133 10.84 -10.21 4.80
C GLN A 133 11.68 -9.95 3.56
N TYR A 134 11.87 -8.69 3.15
CA TYR A 134 12.59 -8.35 1.93
C TYR A 134 13.94 -7.68 2.18
N ALA A 135 14.23 -7.20 3.39
CA ALA A 135 15.44 -6.44 3.70
C ALA A 135 16.77 -7.17 3.42
N ALA A 136 16.76 -8.50 3.44
CA ALA A 136 17.93 -9.31 3.12
C ALA A 136 18.22 -9.40 1.59
N LYS A 137 17.27 -9.02 0.74
CA LYS A 137 17.43 -9.03 -0.72
C LYS A 137 18.10 -7.72 -1.17
N PRO A 138 19.23 -7.73 -1.89
CA PRO A 138 20.00 -6.52 -2.20
C PRO A 138 19.20 -5.39 -2.85
N ASP A 139 18.33 -5.72 -3.81
CA ASP A 139 17.53 -4.72 -4.53
C ASP A 139 16.50 -4.03 -3.63
N TYR A 140 15.97 -4.75 -2.64
CA TYR A 140 14.99 -4.21 -1.68
C TYR A 140 15.66 -3.50 -0.50
N ALA A 141 16.86 -3.89 -0.10
CA ALA A 141 17.57 -3.33 1.05
C ALA A 141 17.82 -1.82 0.93
N ARG A 142 17.97 -1.32 -0.30
CA ARG A 142 18.22 0.10 -0.58
C ARG A 142 16.97 0.97 -0.62
N ILE A 143 15.78 0.36 -0.76
CA ILE A 143 14.51 1.10 -0.89
C ILE A 143 14.21 1.83 0.41
N ARG A 144 14.03 3.13 0.32
CA ARG A 144 13.54 3.97 1.43
C ARG A 144 12.03 4.08 1.39
N THR A 145 11.44 4.34 2.54
CA THR A 145 9.99 4.49 2.65
C THR A 145 9.60 5.81 3.29
N VAL A 146 8.64 6.48 2.67
CA VAL A 146 7.94 7.65 3.23
C VAL A 146 6.50 7.24 3.44
N PHE A 147 5.99 7.40 4.64
CA PHE A 147 4.61 7.08 4.97
C PHE A 147 3.81 8.34 5.28
N SER A 148 2.76 8.59 4.49
CA SER A 148 1.87 9.74 4.64
C SER A 148 0.59 9.36 5.36
N ILE A 149 0.29 10.10 6.42
CA ILE A 149 -0.95 10.00 7.19
C ILE A 149 -1.95 11.03 6.63
N HIS A 150 -3.01 10.56 5.99
CA HIS A 150 -4.10 11.41 5.54
C HIS A 150 -5.22 11.48 6.57
N ASN A 151 -5.52 10.35 7.22
CA ASN A 151 -6.50 10.29 8.29
C ASN A 151 -6.14 9.22 9.33
N LEU A 152 -5.56 9.67 10.45
CA LEU A 152 -5.10 8.78 11.53
C LEU A 152 -6.23 7.98 12.18
N LYS A 153 -7.46 8.47 12.16
CA LYS A 153 -8.63 7.78 12.72
C LYS A 153 -8.86 6.38 12.11
N TYR A 154 -8.50 6.21 10.84
CA TYR A 154 -8.63 4.92 10.17
C TYR A 154 -7.34 4.11 10.31
N GLN A 155 -7.33 3.20 11.28
CA GLN A 155 -6.15 2.42 11.66
C GLN A 155 -5.95 1.15 10.83
N GLY A 156 -6.99 0.67 10.14
CA GLY A 156 -6.96 -0.62 9.47
C GLY A 156 -6.74 -1.75 10.47
N LEU A 157 -7.71 -1.91 11.42
CA LEU A 157 -7.66 -2.89 12.49
C LEU A 157 -8.31 -4.20 12.06
N PHE A 158 -7.54 -5.28 12.13
CA PHE A 158 -8.00 -6.61 11.71
C PHE A 158 -7.51 -7.68 12.67
N SER A 159 -8.08 -8.90 12.57
CA SER A 159 -7.58 -10.04 13.31
C SER A 159 -6.13 -10.37 12.93
N TRP A 160 -5.24 -10.45 13.92
CA TRP A 160 -3.85 -10.84 13.70
C TRP A 160 -3.73 -12.17 12.96
N ARG A 161 -4.48 -13.21 13.41
CA ARG A 161 -4.38 -14.54 12.82
C ARG A 161 -4.70 -14.56 11.34
N GLU A 162 -5.69 -13.78 10.92
CA GLU A 162 -6.12 -13.75 9.53
C GLU A 162 -5.11 -13.03 8.65
N ILE A 163 -4.62 -11.89 9.07
CA ILE A 163 -3.67 -11.09 8.26
C ILE A 163 -2.26 -11.67 8.34
N ALA A 164 -1.77 -11.96 9.53
CA ALA A 164 -0.40 -12.46 9.74
C ALA A 164 -0.19 -13.84 9.10
N GLY A 165 -1.18 -14.73 9.24
CA GLY A 165 -1.13 -16.06 8.63
C GLY A 165 -1.05 -15.99 7.09
N ARG A 166 -1.75 -15.03 6.47
CA ARG A 166 -1.67 -14.81 5.02
C ARG A 166 -0.36 -14.17 4.56
N LEU A 167 0.22 -13.32 5.39
CA LEU A 167 1.48 -12.64 5.08
C LEU A 167 2.72 -13.35 5.63
N GLY A 168 2.57 -14.42 6.40
CA GLY A 168 3.70 -15.08 7.06
C GLY A 168 4.44 -14.15 8.02
N LEU A 169 3.72 -13.25 8.71
CA LEU A 169 4.31 -12.38 9.71
C LEU A 169 4.57 -13.17 11.00
N ASP A 170 5.78 -13.02 11.53
CA ASP A 170 6.22 -13.67 12.77
C ASP A 170 5.51 -13.05 13.98
N GLU A 171 5.10 -13.88 14.95
CA GLU A 171 4.38 -13.45 16.16
C GLU A 171 5.15 -12.43 17.00
N ARG A 172 6.49 -12.36 16.90
CA ARG A 172 7.30 -11.35 17.58
C ARG A 172 6.92 -9.92 17.18
N TYR A 173 6.24 -9.72 16.05
CA TYR A 173 5.74 -8.42 15.63
C TYR A 173 4.32 -8.11 16.15
N PHE A 174 3.69 -9.04 16.85
CA PHE A 174 2.40 -8.78 17.50
C PHE A 174 2.62 -8.31 18.93
N THR A 175 3.25 -7.18 19.06
CA THR A 175 3.49 -6.49 20.34
C THR A 175 3.13 -5.02 20.20
N TYR A 176 2.98 -4.35 21.34
CA TYR A 176 2.66 -2.93 21.41
C TYR A 176 3.69 -2.05 20.64
N GLU A 177 4.95 -2.43 20.66
CA GLU A 177 6.01 -1.68 19.95
C GLU A 177 5.92 -1.81 18.42
N TYR A 178 5.24 -2.83 17.92
CA TYR A 178 5.17 -3.12 16.49
C TYR A 178 3.75 -2.98 15.93
N LEU A 179 3.06 -4.10 15.70
CA LEU A 179 1.82 -4.12 14.92
C LEU A 179 0.56 -4.27 15.78
N GLU A 180 0.70 -4.65 17.06
CA GLU A 180 -0.45 -4.84 17.94
C GLU A 180 -1.06 -3.49 18.32
N PHE A 181 -2.40 -3.41 18.30
CA PHE A 181 -3.19 -2.27 18.74
C PHE A 181 -4.58 -2.75 19.20
N TYR A 182 -4.84 -2.64 20.49
CA TYR A 182 -6.08 -3.11 21.15
C TYR A 182 -6.48 -4.55 20.77
N GLY A 183 -5.53 -5.48 20.76
CA GLY A 183 -5.76 -6.89 20.45
C GLY A 183 -5.89 -7.22 18.95
N CYS A 184 -5.73 -6.21 18.07
CA CYS A 184 -5.76 -6.34 16.61
C CYS A 184 -4.39 -6.04 16.00
N ILE A 185 -4.18 -6.45 14.75
CA ILE A 185 -3.11 -5.86 13.93
C ILE A 185 -3.59 -4.50 13.44
N SER A 186 -2.76 -3.45 13.60
CA SER A 186 -2.98 -2.16 12.97
C SER A 186 -2.10 -2.04 11.72
N CYS A 187 -2.73 -1.92 10.57
CA CYS A 187 -2.02 -1.67 9.31
C CYS A 187 -1.38 -0.27 9.30
N MET A 188 -2.00 0.72 9.95
CA MET A 188 -1.44 2.07 10.15
C MET A 188 -0.11 1.99 10.89
N LYS A 189 -0.03 1.21 11.99
CA LYS A 189 1.24 0.98 12.72
C LYS A 189 2.31 0.36 11.84
N GLY A 190 1.94 -0.46 10.86
CA GLY A 190 2.89 -0.97 9.87
C GLY A 190 3.65 0.15 9.17
N GLY A 191 2.96 1.21 8.76
CA GLY A 191 3.59 2.41 8.21
C GLY A 191 4.33 3.24 9.25
N LEU A 192 3.69 3.51 10.40
CA LEU A 192 4.24 4.36 11.46
C LEU A 192 5.56 3.83 12.04
N VAL A 193 5.65 2.52 12.25
CA VAL A 193 6.78 1.86 12.93
C VAL A 193 7.91 1.49 11.96
N PHE A 194 7.57 1.06 10.75
CA PHE A 194 8.54 0.47 9.83
C PHE A 194 9.01 1.40 8.71
N ALA A 195 8.37 2.57 8.51
CA ALA A 195 8.81 3.52 7.51
C ALA A 195 10.05 4.32 7.96
N ASP A 196 10.87 4.77 7.00
CA ASP A 196 12.06 5.59 7.28
C ASP A 196 11.69 7.03 7.62
N ARG A 197 10.59 7.54 7.06
CA ARG A 197 10.09 8.90 7.27
C ARG A 197 8.57 8.91 7.33
N LEU A 198 8.07 9.78 8.20
CA LEU A 198 6.64 10.03 8.35
C LEU A 198 6.33 11.46 7.89
N CYS A 199 5.20 11.63 7.22
CA CYS A 199 4.66 12.93 6.91
C CYS A 199 3.12 12.92 7.01
N THR A 200 2.53 14.09 6.94
CA THR A 200 1.07 14.25 6.90
C THR A 200 0.71 15.45 6.04
N VAL A 201 -0.59 15.66 5.85
CA VAL A 201 -1.14 16.56 4.82
C VAL A 201 -1.02 18.05 5.11
N SER A 202 -0.74 18.45 6.37
CA SER A 202 -0.52 19.86 6.72
C SER A 202 0.27 20.01 8.02
N PRO A 203 0.94 21.18 8.23
CA PRO A 203 1.60 21.48 9.50
C PRO A 203 0.63 21.47 10.69
N THR A 204 -0.57 22.01 10.50
CA THR A 204 -1.62 22.01 11.54
C THR A 204 -2.00 20.60 11.95
N TYR A 205 -2.28 19.73 10.97
CA TYR A 205 -2.63 18.33 11.25
C TYR A 205 -1.48 17.56 11.91
N ALA A 206 -0.23 17.88 11.57
CA ALA A 206 0.93 17.31 12.22
C ALA A 206 1.01 17.61 13.72
N GLU A 207 0.51 18.76 14.15
CA GLU A 207 0.42 19.09 15.59
C GLU A 207 -0.83 18.48 16.23
N GLU A 208 -1.97 18.49 15.55
CA GLU A 208 -3.22 17.93 16.04
C GLU A 208 -3.12 16.45 16.39
N ILE A 209 -2.56 15.62 15.47
CA ILE A 209 -2.44 14.15 15.69
C ILE A 209 -1.47 13.75 16.80
N LYS A 210 -0.70 14.71 17.36
CA LYS A 210 0.15 14.48 18.54
C LYS A 210 -0.60 14.72 19.87
N THR A 211 -1.82 15.22 19.81
CA THR A 211 -2.60 15.53 21.01
C THR A 211 -3.48 14.35 21.43
N PRO A 212 -3.83 14.22 22.73
CA PRO A 212 -4.73 13.14 23.19
C PRO A 212 -6.15 13.18 22.59
N PHE A 213 -6.54 14.29 21.97
CA PHE A 213 -7.87 14.46 21.39
C PHE A 213 -7.97 13.93 19.93
N PHE A 214 -6.89 14.06 19.15
CA PHE A 214 -6.84 13.65 17.75
C PHE A 214 -5.85 12.50 17.51
N GLY A 215 -4.99 12.21 18.49
CA GLY A 215 -4.08 11.07 18.45
C GLY A 215 -4.80 9.75 18.80
N GLU A 216 -4.28 8.64 18.31
CA GLU A 216 -4.78 7.28 18.55
C GLU A 216 -3.78 6.47 19.39
#